data_548b696c98dc733e851ace7eb648fca1
#
_entry.id   548b696c98dc733e851ace7eb648fca1
#
_cell.length_a   1.000
_cell.length_b   1.000
_cell.length_c   1.000
_cell.angle_alpha   90.00
_cell.angle_beta   90.00
_cell.angle_gamma   90.00
#
_symmetry.space_group_name_H-M   'P 1'
#
loop_
_entity.id
_entity.type
_entity.pdbx_description
1 polymer ?
#
loop_
_entity_poly.entity_id
_entity_poly.type
_entity_poly.pdbx_seq_one_letter_code
_entity_poly.pdbx_strand_id
1 'polypeptide(L)'
;MDRHDHEPNAHVPIEDRDELTYYEKRTWAIQSLLVEKGILTADEIRRQIEMVDSQTPADGAKVVARAWVDPAFKARLLRDAKAAVAELGLDSGESPVLVAIENTAKVHNVVVCTLCSCYPRALLGLPPDWYKSLNYRSRAVVDPRGVLREFGLELEPDVEVRVYDSSADMRYLVIPERPPGTERMSEAELAGLVTRDSMIGVTKVRSPEPQPDLKASAPA
;
A
#
# COMPACT_ATOMS: atom_id res chain seq x y z
N MET A 1 -24.74 -27.82 -7.00
CA MET A 1 -24.57 -26.51 -6.34
C MET A 1 -23.36 -26.64 -5.43
N ASP A 2 -22.18 -26.64 -6.09
CA ASP A 2 -20.91 -26.96 -5.43
C ASP A 2 -20.38 -25.74 -4.69
N ARG A 3 -20.23 -25.91 -3.37
CA ARG A 3 -19.54 -24.93 -2.52
C ARG A 3 -18.05 -25.06 -2.80
N HIS A 4 -17.48 -24.10 -3.50
CA HIS A 4 -16.04 -23.95 -3.50
C HIS A 4 -15.62 -23.35 -2.14
N ASP A 5 -15.14 -24.21 -1.26
CA ASP A 5 -14.44 -23.81 -0.05
C ASP A 5 -13.09 -23.21 -0.46
N HIS A 6 -13.04 -21.87 -0.50
CA HIS A 6 -11.78 -21.17 -0.64
C HIS A 6 -11.07 -21.15 0.71
N GLU A 7 -10.08 -21.99 0.88
CA GLU A 7 -9.12 -21.85 1.97
C GLU A 7 -8.33 -20.53 1.81
N PRO A 8 -8.31 -19.63 2.81
CA PRO A 8 -7.74 -18.29 2.69
C PRO A 8 -6.20 -18.25 2.61
N ASN A 9 -5.52 -19.40 2.63
CA ASN A 9 -4.05 -19.53 2.59
C ASN A 9 -3.54 -20.62 1.66
N ALA A 10 -4.30 -21.04 0.67
CA ALA A 10 -3.75 -21.91 -0.35
C ALA A 10 -2.62 -21.13 -1.07
N HIS A 11 -1.37 -21.47 -0.76
CA HIS A 11 -0.24 -21.12 -1.61
C HIS A 11 -0.57 -21.71 -2.99
N VAL A 12 -0.94 -20.86 -3.93
CA VAL A 12 -0.97 -21.25 -5.33
C VAL A 12 0.46 -21.68 -5.65
N PRO A 13 0.71 -22.93 -6.02
CA PRO A 13 2.03 -23.36 -6.40
C PRO A 13 2.54 -22.39 -7.48
N ILE A 14 3.78 -21.94 -7.36
CA ILE A 14 4.45 -21.27 -8.48
C ILE A 14 4.55 -22.37 -9.54
N GLU A 15 3.59 -22.40 -10.45
CA GLU A 15 3.68 -23.27 -11.62
C GLU A 15 4.86 -22.72 -12.42
N ASP A 16 5.94 -23.50 -12.48
CA ASP A 16 7.01 -23.32 -13.45
C ASP A 16 6.36 -23.51 -14.83
N ARG A 17 5.97 -22.40 -15.45
CA ARG A 17 5.37 -22.44 -16.78
C ARG A 17 6.49 -22.52 -17.79
N ASP A 18 6.69 -23.69 -18.34
CA ASP A 18 7.66 -23.90 -19.44
C ASP A 18 7.34 -23.07 -20.68
N GLU A 19 6.12 -22.51 -20.80
CA GLU A 19 5.71 -21.68 -21.93
C GLU A 19 5.10 -20.35 -21.52
N LEU A 20 5.56 -19.29 -22.18
CA LEU A 20 4.95 -17.97 -22.08
C LEU A 20 3.50 -17.99 -22.57
N THR A 21 2.64 -17.29 -21.86
CA THR A 21 1.23 -17.08 -22.28
C THR A 21 1.16 -16.28 -23.59
N TYR A 22 0.00 -16.29 -24.25
CA TYR A 22 -0.22 -15.49 -25.44
C TYR A 22 0.10 -14.00 -25.24
N TYR A 23 -0.30 -13.42 -24.13
CA TYR A 23 -0.05 -12.00 -23.85
C TYR A 23 1.41 -11.71 -23.52
N GLU A 24 2.11 -12.59 -22.85
CA GLU A 24 3.54 -12.48 -22.63
C GLU A 24 4.31 -12.54 -23.94
N LYS A 25 4.03 -13.52 -24.80
CA LYS A 25 4.62 -13.61 -26.16
C LYS A 25 4.37 -12.34 -26.96
N ARG A 26 3.16 -11.78 -26.87
CA ARG A 26 2.79 -10.53 -27.57
C ARG A 26 3.55 -9.32 -27.02
N THR A 27 3.71 -9.22 -25.70
CA THR A 27 4.49 -8.15 -25.04
C THR A 27 5.95 -8.21 -25.48
N TRP A 28 6.56 -9.39 -25.48
CA TRP A 28 7.91 -9.60 -25.96
C TRP A 28 8.06 -9.24 -27.46
N ALA A 29 7.11 -9.61 -28.30
CA ALA A 29 7.14 -9.27 -29.73
C ALA A 29 7.07 -7.75 -29.95
N ILE A 30 6.20 -7.05 -29.21
CA ILE A 30 6.08 -5.58 -29.30
C ILE A 30 7.40 -4.93 -28.83
N GLN A 31 7.96 -5.36 -27.70
CA GLN A 31 9.22 -4.86 -27.18
C GLN A 31 10.34 -5.03 -28.20
N SER A 32 10.50 -6.25 -28.76
CA SER A 32 11.51 -6.56 -29.77
C SER A 32 11.38 -5.67 -31.01
N LEU A 33 10.14 -5.47 -31.50
CA LEU A 33 9.87 -4.62 -32.64
C LEU A 33 10.21 -3.13 -32.37
N LEU A 34 9.94 -2.63 -31.18
CA LEU A 34 10.25 -1.23 -30.81
C LEU A 34 11.77 -1.02 -30.73
N VAL A 35 12.51 -2.03 -30.24
CA VAL A 35 13.98 -1.99 -30.21
C VAL A 35 14.55 -2.10 -31.62
N GLU A 36 14.05 -3.02 -32.44
CA GLU A 36 14.48 -3.17 -33.86
C GLU A 36 14.27 -1.89 -34.66
N LYS A 37 13.14 -1.19 -34.43
CA LYS A 37 12.84 0.08 -35.08
C LYS A 37 13.62 1.27 -34.49
N GLY A 38 14.44 1.08 -33.47
CA GLY A 38 15.20 2.15 -32.80
C GLY A 38 14.31 3.17 -32.07
N ILE A 39 13.07 2.81 -31.73
CA ILE A 39 12.15 3.67 -30.95
C ILE A 39 12.53 3.63 -29.49
N LEU A 40 12.95 2.46 -28.98
CA LEU A 40 13.45 2.24 -27.64
C LEU A 40 14.76 1.47 -27.69
N THR A 41 15.56 1.62 -26.64
CA THR A 41 16.75 0.79 -26.42
C THR A 41 16.49 -0.26 -25.33
N ALA A 42 17.21 -1.36 -25.35
CA ALA A 42 17.15 -2.36 -24.29
C ALA A 42 17.51 -1.77 -22.91
N ASP A 43 18.44 -0.81 -22.89
CA ASP A 43 18.86 -0.13 -21.65
C ASP A 43 17.77 0.80 -21.09
N GLU A 44 17.00 1.46 -21.94
CA GLU A 44 15.85 2.26 -21.49
C GLU A 44 14.77 1.37 -20.85
N ILE A 45 14.47 0.25 -21.49
CA ILE A 45 13.50 -0.73 -20.95
C ILE A 45 13.97 -1.27 -19.61
N ARG A 46 15.25 -1.71 -19.53
CA ARG A 46 15.83 -2.22 -18.28
C ARG A 46 15.76 -1.20 -17.15
N ARG A 47 16.18 0.05 -17.40
CA ARG A 47 16.12 1.13 -16.41
C ARG A 47 14.69 1.40 -15.94
N GLN A 48 13.71 1.33 -16.84
CA GLN A 48 12.30 1.49 -16.48
C GLN A 48 11.79 0.36 -15.60
N ILE A 49 12.18 -0.88 -15.88
CA ILE A 49 11.86 -2.05 -15.05
C ILE A 49 12.51 -1.90 -13.67
N GLU A 50 13.81 -1.61 -13.60
CA GLU A 50 14.56 -1.41 -12.36
C GLU A 50 13.94 -0.28 -11.51
N MET A 51 13.52 0.82 -12.13
CA MET A 51 12.84 1.93 -11.45
C MET A 51 11.51 1.48 -10.86
N VAL A 52 10.70 0.72 -11.60
CA VAL A 52 9.41 0.20 -11.09
C VAL A 52 9.63 -0.79 -9.97
N ASP A 53 10.61 -1.68 -10.09
CA ASP A 53 10.92 -2.70 -9.08
C ASP A 53 11.53 -2.10 -7.80
N SER A 54 12.19 -0.94 -7.92
CA SER A 54 12.72 -0.21 -6.75
C SER A 54 11.66 0.47 -5.90
N GLN A 55 10.45 0.67 -6.43
CA GLN A 55 9.34 1.26 -5.69
C GLN A 55 8.84 0.30 -4.61
N THR A 56 8.89 0.75 -3.37
CA THR A 56 8.50 -0.07 -2.20
C THR A 56 7.57 0.74 -1.27
N PRO A 57 6.88 0.09 -0.32
CA PRO A 57 6.08 0.80 0.67
C PRO A 57 6.88 1.69 1.63
N ALA A 58 8.21 1.61 1.61
CA ALA A 58 9.07 2.34 2.53
C ALA A 58 8.92 3.86 2.41
N ASP A 59 8.69 4.38 1.19
CA ASP A 59 8.54 5.83 1.00
C ASP A 59 7.20 6.33 1.57
N GLY A 60 6.11 5.59 1.36
CA GLY A 60 4.85 5.88 2.05
C GLY A 60 4.96 5.79 3.57
N ALA A 61 5.71 4.79 4.07
CA ALA A 61 5.96 4.65 5.51
C ALA A 61 6.73 5.85 6.10
N LYS A 62 7.70 6.41 5.38
CA LYS A 62 8.38 7.65 5.77
C LYS A 62 7.41 8.84 5.86
N VAL A 63 6.51 8.98 4.89
CA VAL A 63 5.48 10.03 4.91
C VAL A 63 4.59 9.90 6.13
N VAL A 64 4.12 8.69 6.43
CA VAL A 64 3.28 8.40 7.60
C VAL A 64 4.02 8.68 8.90
N ALA A 65 5.25 8.19 9.06
CA ALA A 65 6.07 8.41 10.25
C ALA A 65 6.32 9.90 10.50
N ARG A 66 6.65 10.65 9.46
CA ARG A 66 6.78 12.12 9.55
C ARG A 66 5.47 12.77 9.98
N ALA A 67 4.33 12.35 9.44
CA ALA A 67 3.02 12.88 9.83
C ALA A 67 2.68 12.61 11.31
N TRP A 68 3.17 11.51 11.88
CA TRP A 68 2.96 11.19 13.29
C TRP A 68 3.80 12.02 14.24
N VAL A 69 5.00 12.45 13.84
CA VAL A 69 5.92 13.19 14.71
C VAL A 69 5.88 14.71 14.49
N ASP A 70 5.40 15.15 13.32
CA ASP A 70 5.30 16.57 12.94
C ASP A 70 3.85 16.95 12.59
N PRO A 71 3.07 17.50 13.55
CA PRO A 71 1.70 17.94 13.30
C PRO A 71 1.57 19.03 12.22
N ALA A 72 2.60 19.87 12.05
CA ALA A 72 2.58 20.89 11.02
C ALA A 72 2.76 20.29 9.63
N PHE A 73 3.65 19.30 9.49
CA PHE A 73 3.76 18.50 8.26
C PHE A 73 2.45 17.76 7.97
N LYS A 74 1.86 17.08 8.97
CA LYS A 74 0.57 16.41 8.80
C LYS A 74 -0.52 17.34 8.29
N ALA A 75 -0.62 18.56 8.84
CA ALA A 75 -1.59 19.53 8.38
C ALA A 75 -1.36 19.94 6.89
N ARG A 76 -0.10 20.05 6.45
CA ARG A 76 0.23 20.30 5.03
C ARG A 76 -0.10 19.08 4.17
N LEU A 77 0.26 17.87 4.61
CA LEU A 77 -0.01 16.62 3.92
C LEU A 77 -1.50 16.40 3.66
N LEU A 78 -2.35 16.67 4.65
CA LEU A 78 -3.81 16.55 4.51
C LEU A 78 -4.42 17.62 3.58
N ARG A 79 -3.75 18.77 3.40
CA ARG A 79 -4.19 19.84 2.52
C ARG A 79 -3.70 19.68 1.09
N ASP A 80 -2.43 19.32 0.91
CA ASP A 80 -1.77 19.10 -0.38
C ASP A 80 -0.71 18.00 -0.24
N ALA A 81 -1.14 16.78 -0.50
CA ALA A 81 -0.27 15.62 -0.28
C ALA A 81 0.91 15.58 -1.25
N LYS A 82 0.74 16.02 -2.50
CA LYS A 82 1.85 16.04 -3.47
C LYS A 82 2.96 17.00 -3.04
N ALA A 83 2.59 18.23 -2.66
CA ALA A 83 3.57 19.20 -2.19
C ALA A 83 4.29 18.72 -0.91
N ALA A 84 3.55 18.13 0.05
CA ALA A 84 4.14 17.62 1.29
C ALA A 84 5.07 16.41 1.05
N VAL A 85 4.73 15.51 0.16
CA VAL A 85 5.60 14.38 -0.23
C VAL A 85 6.90 14.89 -0.86
N ALA A 86 6.80 15.91 -1.72
CA ALA A 86 7.97 16.55 -2.34
C ALA A 86 8.90 17.24 -1.32
N GLU A 87 8.40 17.76 -0.19
CA GLU A 87 9.23 18.30 0.91
C GLU A 87 10.20 17.24 1.48
N LEU A 88 9.85 15.96 1.40
CA LEU A 88 10.70 14.85 1.81
C LEU A 88 11.66 14.36 0.72
N GLY A 89 11.68 15.01 -0.45
CA GLY A 89 12.44 14.55 -1.61
C GLY A 89 11.91 13.28 -2.26
N LEU A 90 10.64 12.93 -2.00
CA LEU A 90 10.00 11.73 -2.52
C LEU A 90 9.14 12.05 -3.76
N ASP A 91 9.02 11.06 -4.64
CA ASP A 91 8.10 11.11 -5.78
C ASP A 91 6.72 10.59 -5.38
N SER A 92 5.68 11.32 -5.73
CA SER A 92 4.28 10.88 -5.53
C SER A 92 3.66 10.23 -6.78
N GLY A 93 4.44 10.10 -7.84
CA GLY A 93 4.02 9.51 -9.12
C GLY A 93 3.27 10.46 -10.05
N GLU A 94 2.90 9.93 -11.20
CA GLU A 94 2.32 10.69 -12.33
C GLU A 94 0.85 11.09 -12.13
N SER A 95 0.13 10.52 -11.15
CA SER A 95 -1.26 10.89 -10.89
C SER A 95 -1.38 12.39 -10.65
N PRO A 96 -2.31 13.10 -11.28
CA PRO A 96 -2.51 14.54 -11.08
C PRO A 96 -2.75 14.89 -9.61
N VAL A 97 -3.53 14.09 -8.90
CA VAL A 97 -3.92 14.35 -7.51
C VAL A 97 -3.57 13.19 -6.61
N LEU A 98 -2.90 13.48 -5.51
CA LEU A 98 -2.73 12.60 -4.36
C LEU A 98 -3.46 13.23 -3.17
N VAL A 99 -4.31 12.44 -2.51
CA VAL A 99 -5.06 12.87 -1.33
C VAL A 99 -4.64 12.00 -0.14
N ALA A 100 -4.15 12.62 0.92
CA ALA A 100 -3.93 11.95 2.19
C ALA A 100 -5.21 11.99 3.04
N ILE A 101 -5.58 10.86 3.62
CA ILE A 101 -6.77 10.68 4.46
C ILE A 101 -6.37 10.05 5.79
N GLU A 102 -6.76 10.68 6.90
CA GLU A 102 -6.32 10.28 8.24
C GLU A 102 -7.34 9.34 8.90
N ASN A 103 -6.86 8.22 9.44
CA ASN A 103 -7.60 7.40 10.38
C ASN A 103 -7.55 8.03 11.78
N THR A 104 -8.65 7.92 12.48
CA THR A 104 -8.81 8.40 13.86
C THR A 104 -9.51 7.33 14.70
N ALA A 105 -9.61 7.52 16.01
CA ALA A 105 -10.35 6.62 16.88
C ALA A 105 -11.84 6.39 16.47
N LYS A 106 -12.40 7.30 15.64
CA LYS A 106 -13.81 7.24 15.21
C LYS A 106 -14.02 7.06 13.71
N VAL A 107 -12.97 7.18 12.92
CA VAL A 107 -13.04 7.06 11.45
C VAL A 107 -11.93 6.15 10.96
N HIS A 108 -12.30 5.14 10.19
CA HIS A 108 -11.39 4.24 9.52
C HIS A 108 -11.61 4.31 8.00
N ASN A 109 -10.55 4.65 7.27
CA ASN A 109 -10.59 4.84 5.82
C ASN A 109 -10.04 3.60 5.11
N VAL A 110 -10.69 3.23 4.03
CA VAL A 110 -10.29 2.11 3.15
C VAL A 110 -10.21 2.63 1.72
N VAL A 111 -9.14 2.27 1.02
CA VAL A 111 -8.94 2.65 -0.37
C VAL A 111 -9.22 1.47 -1.29
N VAL A 112 -9.96 1.72 -2.35
CA VAL A 112 -10.25 0.75 -3.42
C VAL A 112 -10.08 1.44 -4.77
N CYS A 113 -9.96 0.68 -5.86
CA CYS A 113 -10.28 1.15 -7.20
C CYS A 113 -11.28 0.19 -7.83
N THR A 114 -12.53 0.62 -7.96
CA THR A 114 -13.61 -0.24 -8.50
C THR A 114 -13.45 -0.54 -9.99
N LEU A 115 -12.77 0.33 -10.74
CA LEU A 115 -12.60 0.21 -12.19
C LEU A 115 -11.40 -0.63 -12.61
N CYS A 116 -10.26 -0.49 -11.89
CA CYS A 116 -9.01 -1.14 -12.27
C CYS A 116 -8.14 -1.42 -11.03
N SER A 117 -6.95 -0.83 -10.94
CA SER A 117 -6.02 -0.98 -9.83
C SER A 117 -5.29 0.33 -9.53
N CYS A 118 -6.00 1.46 -9.66
CA CYS A 118 -5.45 2.78 -9.37
C CYS A 118 -5.00 2.89 -7.91
N TYR A 119 -3.73 3.28 -7.72
CA TYR A 119 -3.02 3.07 -6.48
C TYR A 119 -1.76 3.98 -6.45
N PRO A 120 -1.36 4.56 -5.33
CA PRO A 120 -0.19 5.43 -5.27
C PRO A 120 1.12 4.64 -5.32
N ARG A 121 1.42 4.05 -6.48
CA ARG A 121 2.51 3.10 -6.71
C ARG A 121 3.88 3.66 -6.32
N ALA A 122 4.16 4.93 -6.61
CA ALA A 122 5.45 5.54 -6.30
C ALA A 122 5.76 5.50 -4.78
N LEU A 123 4.73 5.56 -3.93
CA LEU A 123 4.87 5.53 -2.47
C LEU A 123 4.67 4.14 -1.85
N LEU A 124 3.91 3.26 -2.50
CA LEU A 124 3.50 1.99 -1.91
C LEU A 124 4.03 0.76 -2.66
N GLY A 125 4.81 0.95 -3.73
CA GLY A 125 5.28 -0.13 -4.59
C GLY A 125 4.17 -0.71 -5.45
N LEU A 126 4.35 -1.95 -5.92
CA LEU A 126 3.34 -2.63 -6.73
C LEU A 126 2.10 -2.99 -5.91
N PRO A 127 0.88 -2.80 -6.46
CA PRO A 127 -0.33 -3.22 -5.76
C PRO A 127 -0.35 -4.75 -5.56
N PRO A 128 -0.80 -5.22 -4.39
CA PRO A 128 -0.93 -6.66 -4.15
C PRO A 128 -2.03 -7.26 -5.03
N ASP A 129 -1.96 -8.55 -5.27
CA ASP A 129 -2.92 -9.22 -6.17
C ASP A 129 -4.35 -9.14 -5.66
N TRP A 130 -4.54 -9.24 -4.33
CA TRP A 130 -5.87 -9.09 -3.75
C TRP A 130 -6.48 -7.71 -4.04
N TYR A 131 -5.68 -6.61 -4.10
CA TYR A 131 -6.17 -5.26 -4.41
C TYR A 131 -6.73 -5.15 -5.84
N LYS A 132 -6.16 -5.93 -6.76
CA LYS A 132 -6.59 -5.99 -8.17
C LYS A 132 -7.79 -6.92 -8.38
N SER A 133 -8.09 -7.81 -7.44
CA SER A 133 -9.14 -8.81 -7.58
C SER A 133 -10.52 -8.19 -7.71
N LEU A 134 -11.36 -8.77 -8.56
CA LEU A 134 -12.77 -8.35 -8.69
C LEU A 134 -13.52 -8.49 -7.38
N ASN A 135 -13.17 -9.50 -6.57
CA ASN A 135 -13.80 -9.76 -5.29
C ASN A 135 -13.56 -8.62 -4.30
N TYR A 136 -12.31 -8.18 -4.10
CA TYR A 136 -12.02 -7.03 -3.25
C TYR A 136 -12.70 -5.76 -3.78
N ARG A 137 -12.56 -5.48 -5.07
CA ARG A 137 -13.04 -4.26 -5.72
C ARG A 137 -14.56 -4.09 -5.61
N SER A 138 -15.32 -5.16 -5.76
CA SER A 138 -16.79 -5.11 -5.66
C SER A 138 -17.26 -5.12 -4.20
N ARG A 139 -16.61 -5.88 -3.32
CA ARG A 139 -17.07 -6.05 -1.94
C ARG A 139 -16.67 -4.90 -1.03
N ALA A 140 -15.52 -4.26 -1.27
CA ALA A 140 -15.06 -3.14 -0.44
C ALA A 140 -16.06 -1.99 -0.37
N VAL A 141 -16.87 -1.77 -1.41
CA VAL A 141 -17.90 -0.72 -1.43
C VAL A 141 -19.26 -1.19 -0.90
N VAL A 142 -19.54 -2.49 -0.93
CA VAL A 142 -20.86 -3.06 -0.50
C VAL A 142 -20.81 -3.49 0.97
N ASP A 143 -19.73 -4.18 1.37
CA ASP A 143 -19.52 -4.68 2.73
C ASP A 143 -18.06 -4.45 3.17
N PRO A 144 -17.65 -3.19 3.38
CA PRO A 144 -16.28 -2.90 3.78
C PRO A 144 -15.90 -3.55 5.11
N ARG A 145 -16.82 -3.64 6.08
CA ARG A 145 -16.55 -4.29 7.37
C ARG A 145 -16.34 -5.79 7.23
N GLY A 146 -17.07 -6.46 6.34
CA GLY A 146 -16.86 -7.86 6.02
C GLY A 146 -15.48 -8.10 5.40
N VAL A 147 -15.09 -7.24 4.47
CA VAL A 147 -13.74 -7.29 3.88
C VAL A 147 -12.67 -7.08 4.94
N LEU A 148 -12.79 -6.07 5.81
CA LEU A 148 -11.83 -5.81 6.88
C LEU A 148 -11.66 -7.02 7.82
N ARG A 149 -12.75 -7.70 8.18
CA ARG A 149 -12.68 -8.94 9.00
C ARG A 149 -11.88 -10.05 8.32
N GLU A 150 -11.95 -10.18 7.01
CA GLU A 150 -11.13 -11.16 6.25
C GLU A 150 -9.64 -10.83 6.31
N PHE A 151 -9.27 -9.55 6.46
CA PHE A 151 -7.90 -9.11 6.74
C PHE A 151 -7.51 -9.19 8.24
N GLY A 152 -8.42 -9.72 9.09
CA GLY A 152 -8.20 -9.83 10.52
C GLY A 152 -8.40 -8.52 11.28
N LEU A 153 -9.08 -7.52 10.66
CA LEU A 153 -9.37 -6.26 11.30
C LEU A 153 -10.86 -6.17 11.70
N GLU A 154 -11.10 -6.23 13.00
CA GLU A 154 -12.41 -5.97 13.58
C GLU A 154 -12.46 -4.55 14.16
N LEU A 155 -13.44 -3.77 13.76
CA LEU A 155 -13.64 -2.39 14.22
C LEU A 155 -14.86 -2.32 15.10
N GLU A 156 -14.76 -1.51 16.17
CA GLU A 156 -15.89 -1.24 17.05
C GLU A 156 -17.11 -0.70 16.26
N PRO A 157 -18.34 -1.01 16.69
CA PRO A 157 -19.54 -0.63 15.94
C PRO A 157 -19.70 0.87 15.70
N ASP A 158 -19.16 1.70 16.59
CA ASP A 158 -19.23 3.16 16.56
C ASP A 158 -18.12 3.83 15.72
N VAL A 159 -17.20 3.06 15.16
CA VAL A 159 -16.18 3.56 14.21
C VAL A 159 -16.81 3.66 12.82
N GLU A 160 -16.83 4.84 12.24
CA GLU A 160 -17.27 5.05 10.87
C GLU A 160 -16.25 4.48 9.88
N VAL A 161 -16.67 3.63 8.94
CA VAL A 161 -15.84 3.14 7.85
C VAL A 161 -16.14 3.94 6.58
N ARG A 162 -15.12 4.60 6.04
CA ARG A 162 -15.20 5.38 4.79
C ARG A 162 -14.43 4.69 3.70
N VAL A 163 -15.06 4.48 2.56
CA VAL A 163 -14.42 3.87 1.39
C VAL A 163 -14.13 4.95 0.35
N TYR A 164 -12.89 5.01 -0.11
CA TYR A 164 -12.40 5.96 -1.11
C TYR A 164 -12.05 5.22 -2.40
N ASP A 165 -12.70 5.59 -3.47
CA ASP A 165 -12.51 4.98 -4.79
C ASP A 165 -11.48 5.77 -5.60
N SER A 166 -10.29 5.19 -5.77
CA SER A 166 -9.22 5.76 -6.59
C SER A 166 -9.58 5.75 -8.07
N SER A 167 -9.17 6.78 -8.79
CA SER A 167 -9.38 6.91 -10.23
C SER A 167 -8.05 7.13 -10.99
N ALA A 168 -8.10 7.28 -12.31
CA ALA A 168 -6.92 7.62 -13.10
C ALA A 168 -6.28 8.93 -12.64
N ASP A 169 -7.08 9.90 -12.23
CA ASP A 169 -6.62 11.25 -11.89
C ASP A 169 -6.37 11.45 -10.40
N MET A 170 -6.90 10.57 -9.54
CA MET A 170 -6.85 10.73 -8.09
C MET A 170 -6.42 9.43 -7.40
N ARG A 171 -5.47 9.54 -6.49
CA ARG A 171 -4.98 8.47 -5.63
C ARG A 171 -5.16 8.87 -4.17
N TYR A 172 -5.37 7.87 -3.32
CA TYR A 172 -5.51 8.07 -1.89
C TYR A 172 -4.39 7.35 -1.14
N LEU A 173 -3.86 8.03 -0.10
CA LEU A 173 -2.93 7.47 0.87
C LEU A 173 -3.57 7.56 2.25
N VAL A 174 -3.81 6.42 2.90
CA VAL A 174 -4.28 6.40 4.28
C VAL A 174 -3.11 6.71 5.21
N ILE A 175 -3.32 7.65 6.11
CA ILE A 175 -2.47 7.90 7.27
C ILE A 175 -3.09 7.12 8.44
N PRO A 176 -2.57 5.95 8.78
CA PRO A 176 -3.11 5.15 9.86
C PRO A 176 -2.92 5.84 11.21
N GLU A 177 -3.74 5.47 12.17
CA GLU A 177 -3.60 5.93 13.55
C GLU A 177 -2.25 5.46 14.12
N ARG A 178 -1.55 6.37 14.82
CA ARG A 178 -0.28 6.02 15.48
C ARG A 178 -0.55 5.01 16.60
N PRO A 179 0.13 3.86 16.61
CA PRO A 179 -0.13 2.85 17.64
C PRO A 179 0.35 3.34 19.03
N PRO A 180 -0.38 2.97 20.10
CA PRO A 180 0.02 3.31 21.47
C PRO A 180 1.37 2.66 21.83
N GLY A 181 2.09 3.28 22.76
CA GLY A 181 3.40 2.80 23.23
C GLY A 181 4.57 3.16 22.30
N THR A 182 4.33 4.00 21.29
CA THR A 182 5.36 4.41 20.32
C THR A 182 5.88 5.83 20.55
N GLU A 183 5.52 6.48 21.66
CA GLU A 183 5.78 7.91 21.90
C GLU A 183 7.28 8.24 21.92
N ARG A 184 8.12 7.26 22.27
CA ARG A 184 9.58 7.40 22.38
C ARG A 184 10.34 6.92 21.15
N MET A 185 9.64 6.37 20.16
CA MET A 185 10.26 5.85 18.94
C MET A 185 10.69 6.99 18.03
N SER A 186 11.84 6.84 17.42
CA SER A 186 12.33 7.70 16.34
C SER A 186 11.46 7.56 15.10
N GLU A 187 11.53 8.54 14.22
CA GLU A 187 10.81 8.51 12.93
C GLU A 187 11.16 7.27 12.10
N ALA A 188 12.42 6.84 12.10
CA ALA A 188 12.86 5.64 11.38
C ALA A 188 12.26 4.35 11.97
N GLU A 189 12.20 4.23 13.29
CA GLU A 189 11.55 3.10 13.96
C GLU A 189 10.04 3.07 13.69
N LEU A 190 9.40 4.24 13.72
CA LEU A 190 7.99 4.38 13.40
C LEU A 190 7.69 3.98 11.94
N ALA A 191 8.53 4.38 10.99
CA ALA A 191 8.41 3.98 9.60
C ALA A 191 8.48 2.45 9.44
N GLY A 192 9.30 1.77 10.25
CA GLY A 192 9.39 0.31 10.26
C GLY A 192 8.13 -0.42 10.70
N LEU A 193 7.20 0.26 11.40
CA LEU A 193 5.91 -0.33 11.82
C LEU A 193 4.84 -0.22 10.72
N VAL A 194 4.98 0.75 9.83
CA VAL A 194 3.96 1.06 8.82
C VAL A 194 4.05 0.04 7.67
N THR A 195 2.93 -0.59 7.37
CA THR A 195 2.83 -1.55 6.27
C THR A 195 2.06 -0.97 5.09
N ARG A 196 2.25 -1.54 3.89
CA ARG A 196 1.43 -1.20 2.73
C ARG A 196 -0.06 -1.34 3.03
N ASP A 197 -0.45 -2.43 3.68
CA ASP A 197 -1.85 -2.74 3.96
C ASP A 197 -2.48 -1.74 4.94
N SER A 198 -1.69 -1.20 5.89
CA SER A 198 -2.15 -0.12 6.76
C SER A 198 -2.35 1.21 6.01
N MET A 199 -1.56 1.45 4.95
CA MET A 199 -1.67 2.64 4.09
C MET A 199 -2.77 2.52 3.01
N ILE A 200 -3.28 1.31 2.78
CA ILE A 200 -4.52 1.06 2.01
C ILE A 200 -5.74 1.11 2.94
N GLY A 201 -5.53 0.86 4.23
CA GLY A 201 -6.56 0.88 5.26
C GLY A 201 -7.23 -0.47 5.51
N VAL A 202 -6.67 -1.60 5.03
CA VAL A 202 -7.23 -2.93 5.32
C VAL A 202 -6.71 -3.52 6.62
N THR A 203 -5.67 -2.93 7.22
CA THR A 203 -5.15 -3.28 8.54
C THR A 203 -4.86 -2.04 9.37
N LYS A 204 -4.73 -2.20 10.70
CA LYS A 204 -4.11 -1.19 11.57
C LYS A 204 -2.60 -1.45 11.68
N VAL A 205 -1.86 -0.40 12.04
CA VAL A 205 -0.45 -0.56 12.44
C VAL A 205 -0.42 -1.23 13.82
N ARG A 206 0.38 -2.29 13.95
CA ARG A 206 0.52 -3.01 15.22
C ARG A 206 1.44 -2.25 16.17
N SER A 207 1.08 -2.23 17.46
CA SER A 207 2.03 -1.79 18.49
C SER A 207 3.25 -2.70 18.49
N PRO A 208 4.45 -2.17 18.75
CA PRO A 208 5.62 -3.01 18.96
C PRO A 208 5.37 -3.95 20.13
N GLU A 209 5.79 -5.21 20.00
CA GLU A 209 5.77 -6.13 21.15
C GLU A 209 6.65 -5.55 22.27
N PRO A 210 6.20 -5.62 23.53
CA PRO A 210 7.04 -5.21 24.66
C PRO A 210 8.36 -5.98 24.59
N GLN A 211 9.48 -5.30 24.43
CA GLN A 211 10.78 -5.94 24.56
C GLN A 211 10.88 -6.50 25.98
N PRO A 212 11.18 -7.81 26.17
CA PRO A 212 11.43 -8.34 27.49
C PRO A 212 12.59 -7.56 28.10
N ASP A 213 12.38 -7.05 29.32
CA ASP A 213 13.38 -6.30 30.06
C ASP A 213 14.68 -7.10 30.15
N LEU A 214 15.70 -6.71 29.40
CA LEU A 214 17.05 -7.27 29.43
C LEU A 214 17.81 -6.92 30.74
N LYS A 215 17.10 -6.47 31.79
CA LYS A 215 17.66 -6.07 33.08
C LYS A 215 17.41 -7.05 34.23
N ALA A 216 17.42 -8.35 33.99
CA ALA A 216 17.32 -9.34 35.06
C ALA A 216 18.26 -10.53 34.83
N SER A 217 19.56 -10.26 34.61
CA SER A 217 20.61 -11.28 34.80
C SER A 217 21.95 -10.62 35.10
N ALA A 218 22.06 -10.01 36.26
CA ALA A 218 23.35 -9.88 36.93
C ALA A 218 23.47 -11.07 37.89
N PRO A 219 24.38 -12.02 37.69
CA PRO A 219 24.67 -13.02 38.71
C PRO A 219 25.42 -12.37 39.84
N ALA A 220 25.02 -12.75 41.07
CA ALA A 220 25.69 -12.44 42.33
C ALA A 220 27.07 -13.12 42.41
#